data_1c410a3f9b78c7ca71d1e7f0d74b7101
#
_entry.id   1c410a3f9b78c7ca71d1e7f0d74b7101
#
_cell.length_a   1.000
_cell.length_b   1.000
_cell.length_c   1.000
_cell.angle_alpha   90.00
_cell.angle_beta   90.00
_cell.angle_gamma   90.00
#
_symmetry.space_group_name_H-M   'P 1'
#
loop_
_entity.id
_entity.type
_entity.pdbx_description
1 polymer ?
#
loop_
_entity_poly.entity_id
_entity_poly.type
_entity_poly.pdbx_seq_one_letter_code
_entity_poly.pdbx_strand_id
1 'polypeptide(L)'
;MPSEEKRIWGIHTKDDSLFLHQDVIAIGWKDMGDLSLIQADRDAFKEKYTEVYPDAKKGSIANGAGMLYRFTHEVEIGDYVVFPSKIDRQINIGVIEGGYEYHPEAAEYVQQHKVKWLKHLPRTSFSQGALYEVGSAMSFFAVKNYADEYLAALDKGFKKNAMTSGADEDESVGATADEIVEATRDFILKELSK
;
A
#
# COMPACT_ATOMS: atom_id res chain seq x y z
N MET A 1 -9.36 15.04 24.80
CA MET A 1 -9.62 14.40 23.52
C MET A 1 -8.40 13.55 23.17
N PRO A 2 -8.53 12.25 23.05
CA PRO A 2 -7.44 11.50 22.46
C PRO A 2 -7.24 12.05 21.04
N SER A 3 -6.02 12.43 20.73
CA SER A 3 -5.66 12.72 19.35
C SER A 3 -5.96 11.45 18.57
N GLU A 4 -6.87 11.50 17.64
CA GLU A 4 -7.05 10.41 16.69
C GLU A 4 -5.72 10.24 15.97
N GLU A 5 -4.94 9.26 16.37
CA GLU A 5 -3.74 8.90 15.65
C GLU A 5 -4.18 8.46 14.27
N LYS A 6 -3.94 9.33 13.30
CA LYS A 6 -4.21 9.01 11.91
C LYS A 6 -3.34 7.84 11.49
N ARG A 7 -3.96 6.82 10.94
CA ARG A 7 -3.27 5.63 10.46
C ARG A 7 -2.61 5.92 9.13
N ILE A 8 -1.56 5.19 8.86
CA ILE A 8 -0.91 5.20 7.55
C ILE A 8 -0.99 3.79 6.99
N TRP A 9 -1.51 3.69 5.79
CA TRP A 9 -1.63 2.44 5.05
C TRP A 9 -0.62 2.40 3.92
N GLY A 10 -0.07 1.23 3.67
CA GLY A 10 0.74 0.97 2.48
C GLY A 10 -0.07 0.15 1.48
N ILE A 11 0.12 0.41 0.21
CA ILE A 11 -0.62 -0.29 -0.84
C ILE A 11 0.24 -0.51 -2.08
N HIS A 12 0.03 -1.65 -2.72
CA HIS A 12 0.61 -2.00 -4.01
C HIS A 12 -0.48 -2.32 -5.02
N THR A 13 -0.18 -2.10 -6.28
CA THR A 13 -1.06 -2.44 -7.39
C THR A 13 -0.25 -2.94 -8.58
N LYS A 14 -0.91 -3.63 -9.50
CA LYS A 14 -0.38 -3.92 -10.82
C LYS A 14 -0.79 -2.87 -11.85
N ASP A 15 -1.70 -1.97 -11.48
CA ASP A 15 -2.17 -0.88 -12.33
C ASP A 15 -1.94 0.48 -11.64
N ASP A 16 -0.70 0.93 -11.70
CA ASP A 16 -0.28 2.21 -11.11
C ASP A 16 -1.04 3.39 -11.72
N SER A 17 -1.39 3.30 -13.00
CA SER A 17 -2.10 4.38 -13.69
C SER A 17 -3.50 4.61 -13.12
N LEU A 18 -4.18 3.56 -12.72
CA LEU A 18 -5.49 3.66 -12.08
C LEU A 18 -5.43 4.56 -10.84
N PHE A 19 -4.48 4.32 -9.96
CA PHE A 19 -4.34 5.07 -8.71
C PHE A 19 -4.04 6.55 -8.96
N LEU A 20 -3.08 6.82 -9.82
CA LEU A 20 -2.57 8.18 -10.04
C LEU A 20 -3.50 9.02 -10.93
N HIS A 21 -4.16 8.40 -11.90
CA HIS A 21 -5.02 9.11 -12.85
C HIS A 21 -6.47 9.27 -12.37
N GLN A 22 -6.96 8.34 -11.56
CA GLN A 22 -8.34 8.37 -11.07
C GLN A 22 -8.46 8.78 -9.60
N ASP A 23 -7.35 9.06 -8.94
CA ASP A 23 -7.33 9.48 -7.53
C ASP A 23 -8.04 8.49 -6.63
N VAL A 24 -7.66 7.23 -6.76
CA VAL A 24 -8.18 6.11 -5.96
C VAL A 24 -7.06 5.20 -5.48
N ILE A 25 -7.33 4.47 -4.42
CA ILE A 25 -6.64 3.22 -4.12
C ILE A 25 -7.64 2.08 -4.26
N ALA A 26 -7.14 0.92 -4.65
CA ALA A 26 -8.01 -0.22 -4.92
C ALA A 26 -7.32 -1.54 -4.65
N ILE A 27 -8.10 -2.53 -4.31
CA ILE A 27 -7.66 -3.92 -4.22
C ILE A 27 -8.58 -4.81 -5.07
N GLY A 28 -8.09 -5.98 -5.41
CA GLY A 28 -8.81 -6.94 -6.25
C GLY A 28 -9.86 -7.74 -5.50
N TRP A 29 -9.77 -9.06 -5.60
CA TRP A 29 -10.75 -10.01 -5.03
C TRP A 29 -12.16 -9.80 -5.59
N LYS A 30 -12.26 -9.68 -6.90
CA LYS A 30 -13.50 -9.44 -7.63
C LYS A 30 -14.61 -10.45 -7.27
N ASP A 31 -14.23 -11.71 -7.08
CA ASP A 31 -15.19 -12.79 -6.80
C ASP A 31 -15.81 -12.68 -5.39
N MET A 32 -15.23 -11.88 -4.51
CA MET A 32 -15.83 -11.60 -3.19
C MET A 32 -17.05 -10.68 -3.28
N GLY A 33 -17.22 -9.97 -4.41
CA GLY A 33 -18.32 -9.04 -4.58
C GLY A 33 -18.22 -7.82 -3.67
N ASP A 34 -19.36 -7.25 -3.35
CA ASP A 34 -19.45 -6.07 -2.47
C ASP A 34 -19.16 -6.46 -1.02
N LEU A 35 -18.00 -6.01 -0.52
CA LEU A 35 -17.55 -6.34 0.84
C LEU A 35 -18.40 -5.71 1.93
N SER A 36 -19.14 -4.65 1.62
CA SER A 36 -20.04 -4.01 2.59
C SER A 36 -21.25 -4.87 2.96
N LEU A 37 -21.54 -5.88 2.14
CA LEU A 37 -22.63 -6.84 2.40
C LEU A 37 -22.23 -7.96 3.36
N ILE A 38 -20.94 -8.11 3.65
CA ILE A 38 -20.43 -9.08 4.61
C ILE A 38 -20.50 -8.44 6.00
N GLN A 39 -20.93 -9.21 6.99
CA GLN A 39 -20.97 -8.72 8.37
C GLN A 39 -19.59 -8.18 8.79
N ALA A 40 -19.57 -7.04 9.50
CA ALA A 40 -18.36 -6.34 9.92
C ALA A 40 -17.62 -7.10 11.03
N ASP A 41 -17.16 -8.29 10.73
CA ASP A 41 -16.54 -9.24 11.64
C ASP A 41 -15.48 -10.02 10.86
N ARG A 42 -14.31 -10.17 11.44
CA ARG A 42 -13.18 -10.89 10.81
C ARG A 42 -13.53 -12.34 10.50
N ASP A 43 -14.28 -13.00 11.35
CA ASP A 43 -14.69 -14.39 11.12
C ASP A 43 -15.66 -14.50 9.95
N ALA A 44 -16.59 -13.57 9.81
CA ALA A 44 -17.50 -13.51 8.66
C ALA A 44 -16.73 -13.33 7.34
N PHE A 45 -15.69 -12.51 7.33
CA PHE A 45 -14.81 -12.34 6.17
C PHE A 45 -14.04 -13.62 5.83
N LYS A 46 -13.55 -14.35 6.84
CA LYS A 46 -12.89 -15.65 6.65
C LYS A 46 -13.82 -16.68 6.07
N GLU A 47 -15.05 -16.77 6.59
CA GLU A 47 -16.07 -17.70 6.10
C GLU A 47 -16.42 -17.41 4.65
N LYS A 48 -16.66 -16.15 4.31
CA LYS A 48 -16.93 -15.74 2.92
C LYS A 48 -15.75 -16.03 2.01
N TYR A 49 -14.54 -15.75 2.46
CA TYR A 49 -13.32 -16.01 1.70
C TYR A 49 -13.17 -17.51 1.40
N THR A 50 -13.41 -18.36 2.41
CA THR A 50 -13.36 -19.82 2.25
C THR A 50 -14.43 -20.32 1.27
N GLU A 51 -15.63 -19.76 1.32
CA GLU A 51 -16.72 -20.08 0.41
C GLU A 51 -16.35 -19.74 -1.05
N VAL A 52 -15.78 -18.55 -1.27
CA VAL A 52 -15.43 -18.06 -2.61
C VAL A 52 -14.16 -18.75 -3.15
N TYR A 53 -13.21 -19.03 -2.28
CA TYR A 53 -11.92 -19.65 -2.63
C TYR A 53 -11.70 -20.94 -1.85
N PRO A 54 -12.45 -22.03 -2.17
CA PRO A 54 -12.41 -23.26 -1.38
C PRO A 54 -11.05 -23.97 -1.39
N ASP A 55 -10.23 -23.73 -2.41
CA ASP A 55 -8.90 -24.33 -2.53
C ASP A 55 -7.79 -23.51 -1.87
N ALA A 56 -8.12 -22.37 -1.26
CA ALA A 56 -7.14 -21.52 -0.61
C ALA A 56 -6.56 -22.17 0.63
N LYS A 57 -5.24 -22.01 0.82
CA LYS A 57 -4.55 -22.50 2.01
C LYS A 57 -4.95 -21.66 3.24
N LYS A 58 -4.91 -22.29 4.42
CA LYS A 58 -5.30 -21.66 5.68
C LYS A 58 -4.60 -20.31 5.92
N GLY A 59 -3.31 -20.22 5.64
CA GLY A 59 -2.56 -18.97 5.78
C GLY A 59 -3.04 -17.89 4.80
N SER A 60 -3.36 -18.27 3.56
CA SER A 60 -3.88 -17.35 2.56
C SER A 60 -5.27 -16.84 2.92
N ILE A 61 -6.11 -17.67 3.53
CA ILE A 61 -7.44 -17.27 4.00
C ILE A 61 -7.30 -16.20 5.09
N ALA A 62 -6.46 -16.44 6.09
CA ALA A 62 -6.26 -15.50 7.20
C ALA A 62 -5.73 -14.14 6.69
N ASN A 63 -4.71 -14.17 5.83
CA ASN A 63 -4.10 -12.97 5.27
C ASN A 63 -5.06 -12.21 4.34
N GLY A 64 -5.68 -12.91 3.41
CA GLY A 64 -6.59 -12.30 2.42
C GLY A 64 -7.83 -11.73 3.08
N ALA A 65 -8.50 -12.51 3.92
CA ALA A 65 -9.70 -12.05 4.63
C ALA A 65 -9.39 -10.90 5.59
N GLY A 66 -8.26 -10.95 6.29
CA GLY A 66 -7.80 -9.87 7.16
C GLY A 66 -7.53 -8.58 6.41
N MET A 67 -6.90 -8.68 5.24
CA MET A 67 -6.62 -7.55 4.37
C MET A 67 -7.91 -6.91 3.86
N LEU A 68 -8.86 -7.70 3.37
CA LEU A 68 -10.15 -7.24 2.90
C LEU A 68 -10.96 -6.57 4.02
N TYR A 69 -10.94 -7.15 5.21
CA TYR A 69 -11.60 -6.58 6.38
C TYR A 69 -11.01 -5.20 6.74
N ARG A 70 -9.69 -5.09 6.80
CA ARG A 70 -9.03 -3.80 7.10
C ARG A 70 -9.36 -2.75 6.06
N PHE A 71 -9.30 -3.10 4.80
CA PHE A 71 -9.60 -2.18 3.69
C PHE A 71 -11.04 -1.65 3.77
N THR A 72 -11.98 -2.50 4.14
CA THR A 72 -13.41 -2.17 4.20
C THR A 72 -13.79 -1.44 5.48
N HIS A 73 -13.31 -1.91 6.63
CA HIS A 73 -13.82 -1.49 7.94
C HIS A 73 -12.83 -0.74 8.82
N GLU A 74 -11.53 -0.81 8.57
CA GLU A 74 -10.52 -0.13 9.39
C GLU A 74 -9.99 1.14 8.75
N VAL A 75 -10.05 1.27 7.43
CA VAL A 75 -9.67 2.51 6.73
C VAL A 75 -10.70 3.59 6.99
N GLU A 76 -10.24 4.74 7.46
CA GLU A 76 -11.10 5.87 7.78
C GLU A 76 -10.74 7.08 6.89
N ILE A 77 -11.74 7.93 6.64
CA ILE A 77 -11.51 9.20 5.95
C ILE A 77 -10.56 10.04 6.79
N GLY A 78 -9.50 10.56 6.16
CA GLY A 78 -8.44 11.29 6.84
C GLY A 78 -7.21 10.45 7.16
N ASP A 79 -7.28 9.12 7.04
CA ASP A 79 -6.10 8.27 7.09
C ASP A 79 -5.16 8.59 5.91
N TYR A 80 -3.87 8.33 6.10
CA TYR A 80 -2.88 8.48 5.03
C TYR A 80 -2.63 7.16 4.33
N VAL A 81 -2.18 7.24 3.09
CA VAL A 81 -1.76 6.08 2.31
C VAL A 81 -0.44 6.38 1.61
N VAL A 82 0.44 5.40 1.61
CA VAL A 82 1.73 5.44 0.93
C VAL A 82 1.70 4.43 -0.21
N PHE A 83 1.92 4.93 -1.42
CA PHE A 83 1.93 4.12 -2.63
C PHE A 83 3.27 4.28 -3.36
N PRO A 84 4.16 3.26 -3.30
CA PRO A 84 5.37 3.24 -4.12
C PRO A 84 4.99 2.88 -5.56
N SER A 85 5.06 3.85 -6.46
CA SER A 85 4.72 3.65 -7.86
C SER A 85 5.89 3.06 -8.65
N LYS A 86 5.59 2.13 -9.54
CA LYS A 86 6.56 1.56 -10.47
C LYS A 86 6.72 2.39 -11.74
N ILE A 87 5.68 3.12 -12.12
CA ILE A 87 5.69 3.94 -13.34
C ILE A 87 6.66 5.11 -13.19
N ASP A 88 6.51 5.90 -12.15
CA ASP A 88 7.33 7.09 -11.91
C ASP A 88 8.46 6.85 -10.88
N ARG A 89 8.50 5.66 -10.27
CA ARG A 89 9.45 5.24 -9.24
C ARG A 89 9.49 6.18 -8.05
N GLN A 90 8.39 6.87 -7.79
CA GLN A 90 8.24 7.79 -6.66
C GLN A 90 7.44 7.15 -5.54
N ILE A 91 7.58 7.75 -4.36
CA ILE A 91 6.72 7.47 -3.22
C ILE A 91 5.59 8.50 -3.24
N ASN A 92 4.38 8.03 -3.44
CA ASN A 92 3.19 8.86 -3.48
C ASN A 92 2.49 8.78 -2.13
N ILE A 93 2.23 9.91 -1.51
CA ILE A 93 1.53 9.99 -0.23
C ILE A 93 0.22 10.72 -0.45
N GLY A 94 -0.87 10.10 -0.04
CA GLY A 94 -2.20 10.66 -0.15
C GLY A 94 -2.97 10.58 1.15
N VAL A 95 -4.15 11.19 1.13
CA VAL A 95 -5.12 11.13 2.22
C VAL A 95 -6.42 10.52 1.71
N ILE A 96 -7.00 9.64 2.50
CA ILE A 96 -8.28 8.99 2.17
C ILE A 96 -9.39 10.05 2.24
N GLU A 97 -10.09 10.25 1.15
CA GLU A 97 -11.19 11.22 1.04
C GLU A 97 -12.58 10.58 1.06
N GLY A 98 -12.66 9.30 0.76
CA GLY A 98 -13.95 8.60 0.67
C GLY A 98 -13.96 7.27 1.40
N GLY A 99 -15.14 6.87 1.87
CA GLY A 99 -15.37 5.55 2.42
C GLY A 99 -15.23 4.47 1.36
N TYR A 100 -15.39 3.22 1.81
CA TYR A 100 -15.35 2.06 0.91
C TYR A 100 -16.42 2.18 -0.20
N GLU A 101 -16.01 1.90 -1.42
CA GLU A 101 -16.88 1.83 -2.60
C GLU A 101 -16.65 0.53 -3.37
N TYR A 102 -17.75 -0.07 -3.83
CA TYR A 102 -17.72 -1.24 -4.70
C TYR A 102 -17.99 -0.81 -6.15
N HIS A 103 -17.06 -1.17 -7.04
CA HIS A 103 -17.10 -0.82 -8.47
C HIS A 103 -17.14 -2.09 -9.34
N PRO A 104 -18.32 -2.73 -9.49
CA PRO A 104 -18.43 -3.98 -10.27
C PRO A 104 -18.08 -3.79 -11.75
N GLU A 105 -18.15 -2.57 -12.27
CA GLU A 105 -17.76 -2.21 -13.63
C GLU A 105 -16.24 -2.24 -13.85
N ALA A 106 -15.45 -2.14 -12.79
CA ALA A 106 -14.00 -2.22 -12.89
C ALA A 106 -13.56 -3.64 -13.28
N ALA A 107 -12.54 -3.73 -14.14
CA ALA A 107 -12.08 -5.03 -14.66
C ALA A 107 -11.53 -5.93 -13.56
N GLU A 108 -10.74 -5.41 -12.63
CA GLU A 108 -10.05 -6.19 -11.61
C GLU A 108 -10.12 -5.53 -10.23
N TYR A 109 -9.92 -4.22 -10.15
CA TYR A 109 -9.80 -3.46 -8.90
C TYR A 109 -11.15 -2.89 -8.46
N VAL A 110 -12.05 -3.78 -8.06
CA VAL A 110 -13.46 -3.44 -7.76
C VAL A 110 -13.67 -2.83 -6.37
N GLN A 111 -12.74 -3.04 -5.44
CA GLN A 111 -12.81 -2.53 -4.08
C GLN A 111 -12.00 -1.25 -4.00
N GLN A 112 -12.63 -0.10 -3.76
CA GLN A 112 -11.98 1.19 -3.90
C GLN A 112 -12.22 2.16 -2.73
N HIS A 113 -11.27 3.07 -2.54
CA HIS A 113 -11.42 4.30 -1.75
C HIS A 113 -10.91 5.47 -2.57
N LYS A 114 -11.59 6.60 -2.47
CA LYS A 114 -11.10 7.85 -3.06
C LYS A 114 -9.95 8.41 -2.23
N VAL A 115 -8.95 8.93 -2.92
CA VAL A 115 -7.72 9.45 -2.32
C VAL A 115 -7.41 10.82 -2.94
N LYS A 116 -6.89 11.71 -2.13
CA LYS A 116 -6.24 12.93 -2.62
C LYS A 116 -4.73 12.77 -2.48
N TRP A 117 -4.01 12.74 -3.60
CA TRP A 117 -2.55 12.67 -3.58
C TRP A 117 -1.98 14.00 -3.15
N LEU A 118 -1.13 14.00 -2.12
CA LEU A 118 -0.56 15.20 -1.50
C LEU A 118 0.88 15.45 -1.89
N LYS A 119 1.68 14.39 -1.98
CA LYS A 119 3.11 14.46 -2.26
C LYS A 119 3.54 13.34 -3.19
N HIS A 120 4.47 13.67 -4.06
CA HIS A 120 5.19 12.75 -4.93
C HIS A 120 6.67 12.99 -4.70
N LEU A 121 7.33 12.07 -4.02
CA LEU A 121 8.70 12.24 -3.57
C LEU A 121 9.59 11.14 -4.12
N PRO A 122 10.85 11.44 -4.46
CA PRO A 122 11.77 10.39 -4.89
C PRO A 122 12.08 9.44 -3.75
N ARG A 123 12.35 8.19 -4.07
CA ARG A 123 12.71 7.17 -3.09
C ARG A 123 13.90 7.60 -2.23
N THR A 124 14.84 8.34 -2.80
CA THR A 124 16.00 8.86 -2.09
C THR A 124 15.68 9.85 -0.97
N SER A 125 14.43 10.32 -0.88
CA SER A 125 13.97 11.16 0.23
C SER A 125 13.72 10.38 1.52
N PHE A 126 13.70 9.05 1.46
CA PHE A 126 13.34 8.18 2.58
C PHE A 126 14.50 7.28 2.99
N SER A 127 14.52 6.92 4.26
CA SER A 127 15.48 5.94 4.77
C SER A 127 15.25 4.57 4.14
N GLN A 128 16.29 3.76 4.14
CA GLN A 128 16.23 2.39 3.64
C GLN A 128 15.19 1.55 4.40
N GLY A 129 15.10 1.74 5.73
CA GLY A 129 14.10 1.06 6.55
C GLY A 129 12.67 1.43 6.18
N ALA A 130 12.40 2.71 5.93
CA ALA A 130 11.09 3.18 5.48
C ALA A 130 10.72 2.57 4.13
N LEU A 131 11.63 2.57 3.17
CA LEU A 131 11.42 1.95 1.85
C LEU A 131 11.20 0.44 1.96
N TYR A 132 11.92 -0.21 2.87
CA TYR A 132 11.77 -1.64 3.09
C TYR A 132 10.38 -1.98 3.64
N GLU A 133 9.89 -1.17 4.59
CA GLU A 133 8.55 -1.38 5.17
C GLU A 133 7.45 -1.27 4.10
N VAL A 134 7.48 -0.25 3.26
CA VAL A 134 6.47 -0.08 2.20
C VAL A 134 6.68 -1.01 1.01
N GLY A 135 7.82 -1.67 0.94
CA GLY A 135 8.11 -2.73 -0.03
C GLY A 135 7.52 -4.10 0.34
N SER A 136 6.63 -4.17 1.31
CA SER A 136 5.97 -5.40 1.75
C SER A 136 5.40 -6.20 0.59
N ALA A 137 5.44 -7.53 0.71
CA ALA A 137 4.83 -8.43 -0.26
C ALA A 137 3.29 -8.40 -0.23
N MET A 138 2.68 -7.82 0.80
CA MET A 138 1.24 -7.69 0.91
C MET A 138 0.73 -6.53 0.04
N SER A 139 -0.44 -6.71 -0.54
CA SER A 139 -1.07 -5.68 -1.38
C SER A 139 -1.56 -4.48 -0.58
N PHE A 140 -1.94 -4.70 0.67
CA PHE A 140 -2.46 -3.66 1.56
C PHE A 140 -2.09 -3.99 2.99
N PHE A 141 -1.50 -3.02 3.71
CA PHE A 141 -0.96 -3.24 5.05
C PHE A 141 -0.87 -1.92 5.83
N ALA A 142 -0.77 -2.02 7.15
CA ALA A 142 -0.52 -0.86 8.01
C ALA A 142 0.98 -0.55 8.07
N VAL A 143 1.33 0.72 7.90
CA VAL A 143 2.71 1.21 8.10
C VAL A 143 2.85 1.59 9.57
N LYS A 144 3.73 0.89 10.30
CA LYS A 144 3.86 1.03 11.76
C LYS A 144 5.22 1.58 12.19
N ASN A 145 6.30 1.01 11.66
CA ASN A 145 7.65 1.28 12.16
C ASN A 145 8.20 2.64 11.69
N TYR A 146 7.86 3.04 10.48
CA TYR A 146 8.35 4.28 9.86
C TYR A 146 7.22 5.27 9.58
N ALA A 147 6.10 5.15 10.28
CA ALA A 147 4.96 6.04 10.14
C ALA A 147 5.34 7.52 10.33
N ASP A 148 6.16 7.80 11.34
CA ASP A 148 6.60 9.17 11.64
C ASP A 148 7.43 9.78 10.50
N GLU A 149 8.24 8.98 9.81
CA GLU A 149 9.02 9.45 8.68
C GLU A 149 8.12 9.86 7.51
N TYR A 150 7.09 9.07 7.21
CA TYR A 150 6.12 9.40 6.17
C TYR A 150 5.26 10.61 6.53
N LEU A 151 4.87 10.76 7.79
CA LEU A 151 4.14 11.93 8.28
C LEU A 151 5.00 13.19 8.19
N ALA A 152 6.28 13.09 8.56
CA ALA A 152 7.21 14.20 8.47
C ALA A 152 7.40 14.68 7.01
N ALA A 153 7.32 13.75 6.06
CA ALA A 153 7.43 14.08 4.64
C ALA A 153 6.28 14.97 4.12
N LEU A 154 5.16 15.03 4.84
CA LEU A 154 4.03 15.90 4.50
C LEU A 154 4.27 17.36 4.92
N ASP A 155 5.20 17.61 5.81
CA ASP A 155 5.50 18.97 6.27
C ASP A 155 6.13 19.80 5.14
N LYS A 156 5.75 21.07 5.07
CA LYS A 156 6.28 22.01 4.09
C LYS A 156 7.79 22.23 4.23
N GLY A 157 8.32 21.97 5.43
CA GLY A 157 9.74 22.07 5.73
C GLY A 157 10.55 20.81 5.48
N PHE A 158 9.93 19.74 4.99
CA PHE A 158 10.63 18.49 4.71
C PHE A 158 11.68 18.72 3.62
N LYS A 159 12.94 18.55 4.02
CA LYS A 159 14.07 18.65 3.11
C LYS A 159 14.73 17.29 2.98
N LYS A 160 14.94 16.88 1.75
CA LYS A 160 15.60 15.65 1.35
C LYS A 160 16.92 15.38 2.08
N ASN A 161 17.58 16.40 2.55
CA ASN A 161 18.96 16.31 3.01
C ASN A 161 19.13 16.36 4.53
N ALA A 162 18.07 16.41 5.28
CA ALA A 162 18.17 16.52 6.73
C ALA A 162 18.90 15.35 7.38
N MET A 163 19.07 14.26 6.66
CA MET A 163 19.63 13.02 7.18
C MET A 163 20.99 12.64 6.59
N THR A 164 21.60 13.49 5.77
CA THR A 164 22.63 13.01 4.85
C THR A 164 23.97 13.71 4.90
N SER A 165 24.19 14.65 5.80
CA SER A 165 25.49 15.33 5.86
C SER A 165 26.65 14.41 6.30
N GLY A 166 26.38 13.17 6.63
CA GLY A 166 27.40 12.19 6.97
C GLY A 166 27.25 10.86 6.25
N ALA A 167 26.27 10.72 5.37
CA ALA A 167 25.88 9.48 4.76
C ALA A 167 25.88 9.49 3.22
N ASP A 168 26.45 10.53 2.62
CA ASP A 168 26.48 10.66 1.16
C ASP A 168 27.14 9.47 0.47
N GLU A 169 28.13 8.86 1.12
CA GLU A 169 28.78 7.64 0.62
C GLU A 169 27.93 6.39 0.83
N ASP A 170 27.17 6.32 1.93
CA ASP A 170 26.29 5.19 2.24
C ASP A 170 24.99 5.22 1.42
N GLU A 171 24.49 6.40 1.11
CA GLU A 171 23.28 6.55 0.29
C GLU A 171 23.46 6.03 -1.14
N SER A 172 24.62 6.30 -1.74
CA SER A 172 24.87 5.82 -3.09
C SER A 172 25.01 4.31 -3.13
N VAL A 173 25.58 3.71 -2.10
CA VAL A 173 25.71 2.25 -1.96
C VAL A 173 24.35 1.63 -1.62
N GLY A 174 23.56 2.28 -0.76
CA GLY A 174 22.22 1.80 -0.40
C GLY A 174 21.25 1.81 -1.58
N ALA A 175 21.22 2.89 -2.34
CA ALA A 175 20.40 3.01 -3.55
C ALA A 175 20.81 1.95 -4.60
N THR A 176 22.11 1.72 -4.77
CA THR A 176 22.63 0.72 -5.68
C THR A 176 22.27 -0.70 -5.22
N ALA A 177 22.31 -0.96 -3.92
CA ALA A 177 21.92 -2.26 -3.36
C ALA A 177 20.42 -2.53 -3.57
N ASP A 178 19.58 -1.55 -3.34
CA ASP A 178 18.12 -1.67 -3.58
C ASP A 178 17.81 -1.88 -5.06
N GLU A 179 18.49 -1.16 -5.95
CA GLU A 179 18.36 -1.34 -7.39
C GLU A 179 18.82 -2.75 -7.82
N ILE A 180 19.90 -3.25 -7.27
CA ILE A 180 20.40 -4.60 -7.53
C ILE A 180 19.42 -5.66 -7.02
N VAL A 181 18.86 -5.48 -5.82
CA VAL A 181 17.87 -6.39 -5.24
C VAL A 181 16.60 -6.41 -6.08
N GLU A 182 16.11 -5.25 -6.49
CA GLU A 182 14.91 -5.12 -7.31
C GLU A 182 15.15 -5.74 -8.72
N ALA A 183 16.28 -5.46 -9.34
CA ALA A 183 16.66 -6.04 -10.63
C ALA A 183 16.83 -7.56 -10.54
N THR A 184 17.40 -8.05 -9.46
CA THR A 184 17.58 -9.50 -9.22
C THR A 184 16.23 -10.16 -9.00
N ARG A 185 15.34 -9.53 -8.26
CA ARG A 185 13.98 -10.02 -8.03
C ARG A 185 13.20 -10.12 -9.33
N ASP A 186 13.25 -9.08 -10.15
CA ASP A 186 12.58 -9.05 -11.45
C ASP A 186 13.15 -10.10 -12.41
N PHE A 187 14.47 -10.29 -12.38
CA PHE A 187 15.13 -11.34 -13.17
C PHE A 187 14.67 -12.73 -12.75
N ILE A 188 14.65 -13.00 -11.44
CA ILE A 188 14.21 -14.30 -10.89
C ILE A 188 12.75 -14.57 -11.26
N LEU A 189 11.86 -13.57 -11.11
CA LEU A 189 10.45 -13.69 -11.44
C LEU A 189 10.25 -13.97 -12.93
N LYS A 190 11.05 -13.34 -13.79
CA LYS A 190 11.00 -13.54 -15.23
C LYS A 190 11.48 -14.92 -15.65
N GLU A 191 12.52 -15.46 -14.98
CA GLU A 191 13.02 -16.81 -15.26
C GLU A 191 12.04 -17.89 -14.76
N LEU A 192 11.36 -17.66 -13.64
CA LEU A 192 10.36 -18.59 -13.11
C LEU A 192 9.06 -18.63 -13.90
N SER A 193 8.82 -17.64 -14.77
CA SER A 193 7.61 -17.55 -15.61
C SER A 193 7.79 -18.07 -17.04
N LYS A 194 8.96 -18.70 -17.34
CA LYS A 194 9.21 -19.40 -18.59
C LYS A 194 8.82 -20.87 -18.42
#